data_3d3d915ca4a311fd7ac0f63ab25658cf
#
_entry.id   3d3d915ca4a311fd7ac0f63ab25658cf
#
_cell.length_a   1.000
_cell.length_b   1.000
_cell.length_c   1.000
_cell.angle_alpha   90.00
_cell.angle_beta   90.00
_cell.angle_gamma   90.00
#
_symmetry.space_group_name_H-M   'P 1'
#
loop_
_entity.id
_entity.type
_entity.pdbx_description
1 polymer ?
#
loop_
_entity_poly.entity_id
_entity_poly.type
_entity_poly.pdbx_seq_one_letter_code
_entity_poly.pdbx_strand_id
1 'polypeptide(L)'
;AICHGCTGKGNDQVRFELTIKAFAPDMKIIAPWREWSIKSREEEIEYAEAHNIPLKINRETNYSKDKNIWHLSHEGLDLENPANEPQYNKPGFLELGVSPEQAPDEPTYVTIHFEKGVPTAIDGETLGAVELVSKLNALSGANGIGLLDIVENRLVGMKSRGVYETPAGTILYKAHNVLETITLDKETFHFLQTQVAPKMADLTYNGQWFTPLREALSAFVDKVNENVTGDVKLKLYKGNVINAGVTSPYTLYDEEIATFDEDEVYNQKDSAGFINLFGLPIQVQAKMKAKLGEK
;
A
#
# COMPACT_ATOMS: atom_id res chain seq x y z
N ALA A 1 20.75 -20.83 18.57
CA ALA A 1 20.84 -19.39 18.27
C ALA A 1 20.43 -19.13 16.83
N ILE A 2 19.87 -17.96 16.59
CA ILE A 2 19.57 -17.44 15.24
C ILE A 2 20.44 -16.20 15.03
N CYS A 3 21.07 -16.12 13.85
CA CYS A 3 21.91 -14.99 13.45
C CYS A 3 21.25 -14.26 12.29
N HIS A 4 21.30 -12.92 12.29
CA HIS A 4 20.90 -12.09 11.16
C HIS A 4 21.91 -10.96 10.89
N GLY A 5 21.99 -10.55 9.62
CA GLY A 5 22.91 -9.50 9.15
C GLY A 5 22.28 -8.10 9.04
N CYS A 6 21.14 -7.86 9.70
CA CYS A 6 20.50 -6.55 9.65
C CYS A 6 21.34 -5.48 10.35
N THR A 7 21.45 -4.31 9.74
CA THR A 7 22.13 -3.17 10.36
C THR A 7 21.37 -2.65 11.56
N GLY A 8 22.06 -2.03 12.53
CA GLY A 8 21.43 -1.43 13.71
C GLY A 8 20.48 -0.25 13.41
N LYS A 9 20.51 0.27 12.18
CA LYS A 9 19.67 1.35 11.67
C LYS A 9 18.45 0.87 10.87
N GLY A 10 18.38 -0.44 10.52
CA GLY A 10 17.29 -1.02 9.73
C GLY A 10 16.11 -1.45 10.58
N ASN A 11 14.89 -1.34 10.05
CA ASN A 11 13.69 -1.88 10.68
C ASN A 11 13.64 -3.41 10.64
N ASP A 12 14.36 -4.04 9.71
CA ASP A 12 14.33 -5.49 9.48
C ASP A 12 14.74 -6.29 10.72
N GLN A 13 15.71 -5.78 11.48
CA GLN A 13 16.10 -6.38 12.76
C GLN A 13 14.90 -6.52 13.72
N VAL A 14 14.01 -5.52 13.77
CA VAL A 14 12.83 -5.54 14.63
C VAL A 14 11.87 -6.63 14.16
N ARG A 15 11.60 -6.68 12.85
CA ARG A 15 10.68 -7.66 12.25
C ARG A 15 11.16 -9.10 12.43
N PHE A 16 12.46 -9.36 12.17
CA PHE A 16 13.04 -10.69 12.39
C PHE A 16 13.01 -11.12 13.85
N GLU A 17 13.43 -10.24 14.75
CA GLU A 17 13.52 -10.61 16.17
C GLU A 17 12.14 -10.76 16.81
N LEU A 18 11.15 -9.93 16.48
CA LEU A 18 9.79 -10.10 16.96
C LEU A 18 9.17 -11.40 16.44
N THR A 19 9.45 -11.78 15.18
CA THR A 19 9.02 -13.07 14.63
C THR A 19 9.69 -14.22 15.37
N ILE A 20 10.99 -14.14 15.63
CA ILE A 20 11.71 -15.16 16.42
C ILE A 20 11.11 -15.28 17.80
N LYS A 21 10.85 -14.16 18.49
CA LYS A 21 10.24 -14.16 19.83
C LYS A 21 8.84 -14.79 19.84
N ALA A 22 8.07 -14.65 18.77
CA ALA A 22 6.75 -15.26 18.67
C ALA A 22 6.80 -16.80 18.60
N PHE A 23 7.82 -17.38 17.95
CA PHE A 23 7.92 -18.81 17.73
C PHE A 23 8.97 -19.51 18.58
N ALA A 24 9.99 -18.80 19.04
CA ALA A 24 11.11 -19.31 19.81
C ALA A 24 11.58 -18.28 20.85
N PRO A 25 10.78 -18.02 21.90
CA PRO A 25 11.03 -16.93 22.86
C PRO A 25 12.38 -17.00 23.59
N ASP A 26 12.89 -18.21 23.80
CA ASP A 26 14.18 -18.44 24.49
C ASP A 26 15.38 -18.51 23.53
N MET A 27 15.15 -18.30 22.23
CA MET A 27 16.21 -18.38 21.22
C MET A 27 17.20 -17.22 21.36
N LYS A 28 18.49 -17.55 21.48
CA LYS A 28 19.56 -16.54 21.47
C LYS A 28 19.63 -15.88 20.10
N ILE A 29 19.59 -14.55 20.08
CA ILE A 29 19.81 -13.74 18.86
C ILE A 29 21.27 -13.35 18.79
N ILE A 30 21.86 -13.46 17.59
CA ILE A 30 23.20 -12.99 17.24
C ILE A 30 23.04 -11.95 16.14
N ALA A 31 23.36 -10.70 16.45
CA ALA A 31 23.24 -9.56 15.54
C ALA A 31 24.61 -8.85 15.44
N PRO A 32 25.53 -9.32 14.57
CA PRO A 32 26.92 -8.88 14.53
C PRO A 32 27.08 -7.36 14.36
N TRP A 33 26.25 -6.72 13.57
CA TRP A 33 26.28 -5.27 13.37
C TRP A 33 26.16 -4.43 14.65
N ARG A 34 25.63 -4.98 15.74
CA ARG A 34 25.54 -4.30 17.03
C ARG A 34 26.84 -4.38 17.85
N GLU A 35 27.70 -5.34 17.52
CA GLU A 35 28.87 -5.70 18.31
C GLU A 35 30.18 -5.49 17.53
N TRP A 36 30.15 -5.51 16.19
CA TRP A 36 31.32 -5.39 15.35
C TRP A 36 31.95 -4.00 15.36
N SER A 37 33.27 -3.97 15.07
CA SER A 37 34.01 -2.71 14.83
C SER A 37 33.69 -2.10 13.46
N ILE A 38 33.22 -2.88 12.48
CA ILE A 38 32.80 -2.42 11.15
C ILE A 38 31.59 -1.47 11.31
N LYS A 39 31.72 -0.24 10.81
CA LYS A 39 30.72 0.83 11.00
C LYS A 39 30.16 1.36 9.67
N SER A 40 30.78 1.06 8.56
CA SER A 40 30.38 1.54 7.25
C SER A 40 30.34 0.41 6.21
N ARG A 41 29.65 0.68 5.10
CA ARG A 41 29.61 -0.23 3.94
C ARG A 41 30.97 -0.37 3.28
N GLU A 42 31.75 0.69 3.26
CA GLU A 42 33.12 0.67 2.75
C GLU A 42 34.01 -0.30 3.54
N GLU A 43 33.97 -0.22 4.86
CA GLU A 43 34.70 -1.16 5.74
C GLU A 43 34.21 -2.60 5.57
N GLU A 44 32.93 -2.81 5.31
CA GLU A 44 32.37 -4.14 5.02
C GLU A 44 32.90 -4.70 3.70
N ILE A 45 33.00 -3.85 2.66
CA ILE A 45 33.58 -4.25 1.37
C ILE A 45 35.06 -4.57 1.52
N GLU A 46 35.83 -3.73 2.22
CA GLU A 46 37.25 -3.96 2.50
C GLU A 46 37.45 -5.28 3.27
N TYR A 47 36.62 -5.55 4.26
CA TYR A 47 36.63 -6.82 4.99
C TYR A 47 36.36 -8.00 4.06
N ALA A 48 35.37 -7.91 3.21
CA ALA A 48 35.03 -8.97 2.27
C ALA A 48 36.16 -9.23 1.25
N GLU A 49 36.74 -8.14 0.72
CA GLU A 49 37.92 -8.24 -0.19
C GLU A 49 39.12 -8.89 0.50
N ALA A 50 39.42 -8.47 1.74
CA ALA A 50 40.53 -9.04 2.52
C ALA A 50 40.35 -10.52 2.84
N HIS A 51 39.11 -11.02 2.92
CA HIS A 51 38.79 -12.41 3.24
C HIS A 51 38.34 -13.23 2.01
N ASN A 52 38.48 -12.70 0.80
CA ASN A 52 38.06 -13.32 -0.47
C ASN A 52 36.57 -13.74 -0.47
N ILE A 53 35.70 -12.96 0.16
CA ILE A 53 34.25 -13.17 0.12
C ILE A 53 33.74 -12.63 -1.21
N PRO A 54 33.08 -13.45 -2.07
CA PRO A 54 32.64 -13.00 -3.37
C PRO A 54 31.48 -12.01 -3.23
N LEU A 55 31.69 -10.76 -3.67
CA LEU A 55 30.67 -9.73 -3.72
C LEU A 55 30.36 -9.36 -5.17
N LYS A 56 29.07 -9.24 -5.51
CA LYS A 56 28.61 -8.70 -6.81
C LYS A 56 28.29 -7.21 -6.64
N ILE A 57 29.28 -6.41 -6.25
CA ILE A 57 29.06 -4.98 -5.94
C ILE A 57 29.82 -4.11 -6.96
N ASN A 58 29.09 -3.14 -7.53
CA ASN A 58 29.68 -2.01 -8.23
C ASN A 58 29.57 -0.78 -7.32
N ARG A 59 30.72 -0.21 -6.91
CA ARG A 59 30.77 0.94 -5.95
C ARG A 59 30.04 2.19 -6.44
N GLU A 60 29.86 2.35 -7.76
CA GLU A 60 29.30 3.58 -8.35
C GLU A 60 27.76 3.57 -8.50
N THR A 61 27.14 2.39 -8.52
CA THR A 61 25.68 2.24 -8.79
C THR A 61 24.95 1.46 -7.71
N ASN A 62 25.53 1.38 -6.53
CA ASN A 62 25.10 0.45 -5.51
C ASN A 62 24.08 1.05 -4.55
N TYR A 63 22.86 1.34 -5.06
CA TYR A 63 21.71 1.55 -4.18
C TYR A 63 21.45 0.30 -3.32
N SER A 64 21.04 0.50 -2.08
CA SER A 64 20.49 -0.59 -1.28
C SER A 64 19.15 -0.98 -1.88
N LYS A 65 19.01 -2.23 -2.28
CA LYS A 65 17.79 -2.73 -2.95
C LYS A 65 17.29 -3.97 -2.25
N ASP A 66 16.03 -3.95 -1.82
CA ASP A 66 15.31 -5.10 -1.31
C ASP A 66 14.17 -5.45 -2.27
N LYS A 67 14.23 -6.66 -2.84
CA LYS A 67 13.31 -7.11 -3.88
C LYS A 67 12.52 -8.32 -3.45
N ASN A 68 11.21 -8.25 -3.63
CA ASN A 68 10.30 -9.39 -3.55
C ASN A 68 9.25 -9.29 -4.66
N ILE A 69 8.27 -10.20 -4.69
CA ILE A 69 7.23 -10.20 -5.73
C ILE A 69 6.32 -8.96 -5.67
N TRP A 70 6.20 -8.33 -4.49
CA TRP A 70 5.30 -7.20 -4.27
C TRP A 70 5.94 -5.86 -4.59
N HIS A 71 7.22 -5.68 -4.24
CA HIS A 71 7.91 -4.40 -4.43
C HIS A 71 9.43 -4.55 -4.57
N LEU A 72 10.05 -3.48 -5.03
CA LEU A 72 11.49 -3.25 -4.98
C LEU A 72 11.76 -1.88 -4.34
N SER A 73 12.64 -1.83 -3.36
CA SER A 73 13.11 -0.58 -2.75
C SER A 73 14.45 -0.13 -3.32
N HIS A 74 14.67 1.19 -3.33
CA HIS A 74 15.94 1.84 -3.64
C HIS A 74 16.28 2.82 -2.52
N GLU A 75 17.41 2.64 -1.86
CA GLU A 75 17.87 3.51 -0.77
C GLU A 75 19.37 3.83 -0.92
N GLY A 76 19.81 4.91 -0.30
CA GLY A 76 21.23 5.31 -0.24
C GLY A 76 21.69 6.20 -1.40
N LEU A 77 22.99 6.45 -1.46
CA LEU A 77 23.65 7.32 -2.45
C LEU A 77 23.01 8.74 -2.50
N ASP A 78 22.69 9.21 -3.72
CA ASP A 78 22.07 10.51 -3.95
C ASP A 78 20.65 10.66 -3.36
N LEU A 79 19.97 9.54 -3.09
CA LEU A 79 18.66 9.54 -2.42
C LEU A 79 18.73 9.93 -0.94
N GLU A 80 19.90 9.85 -0.30
CA GLU A 80 20.06 10.28 1.10
C GLU A 80 19.78 11.77 1.29
N ASN A 81 19.97 12.56 0.23
CA ASN A 81 19.59 13.98 0.24
C ASN A 81 18.18 14.14 -0.35
N PRO A 82 17.16 14.50 0.46
CA PRO A 82 15.79 14.64 -0.03
C PRO A 82 15.58 15.78 -1.03
N ALA A 83 16.57 16.65 -1.23
CA ALA A 83 16.54 17.69 -2.26
C ALA A 83 16.88 17.17 -3.67
N ASN A 84 17.42 15.96 -3.78
CA ASN A 84 17.77 15.37 -5.06
C ASN A 84 16.54 14.67 -5.67
N GLU A 85 16.31 14.88 -6.97
CA GLU A 85 15.32 14.13 -7.73
C GLU A 85 15.82 12.70 -7.98
N PRO A 86 14.97 11.66 -7.78
CA PRO A 86 15.34 10.29 -8.11
C PRO A 86 15.62 10.13 -9.61
N GLN A 87 16.66 9.39 -9.94
CA GLN A 87 17.15 9.21 -11.30
C GLN A 87 16.34 8.15 -12.09
N TYR A 88 15.01 8.31 -12.17
CA TYR A 88 14.11 7.32 -12.79
C TYR A 88 14.51 6.91 -14.22
N ASN A 89 15.08 7.82 -15.00
CA ASN A 89 15.50 7.59 -16.38
C ASN A 89 16.94 7.06 -16.52
N LYS A 90 17.68 6.94 -15.41
CA LYS A 90 19.03 6.36 -15.43
C LYS A 90 18.96 4.86 -15.73
N PRO A 91 19.70 4.36 -16.72
CA PRO A 91 19.73 2.94 -17.03
C PRO A 91 20.07 2.08 -15.79
N GLY A 92 19.20 1.07 -15.49
CA GLY A 92 19.40 0.16 -14.37
C GLY A 92 18.97 0.73 -13.00
N PHE A 93 18.39 1.95 -12.95
CA PHE A 93 17.74 2.44 -11.72
C PHE A 93 16.44 1.67 -11.48
N LEU A 94 15.45 1.80 -12.37
CA LEU A 94 14.22 1.02 -12.31
C LEU A 94 14.44 -0.41 -12.83
N GLU A 95 13.78 -1.39 -12.21
CA GLU A 95 13.87 -2.82 -12.57
C GLU A 95 12.51 -3.48 -12.81
N LEU A 96 11.42 -2.92 -12.26
CA LEU A 96 10.07 -3.47 -12.43
C LEU A 96 9.26 -2.72 -13.48
N GLY A 97 9.71 -1.54 -13.88
CA GLY A 97 8.99 -0.73 -14.84
C GLY A 97 9.85 0.33 -15.51
N VAL A 98 9.16 1.31 -16.07
CA VAL A 98 9.74 2.50 -16.70
C VAL A 98 9.22 3.76 -16.00
N SER A 99 9.85 4.90 -16.24
CA SER A 99 9.30 6.19 -15.79
C SER A 99 8.02 6.53 -16.54
N PRO A 100 7.14 7.39 -15.99
CA PRO A 100 5.96 7.89 -16.73
C PRO A 100 6.28 8.54 -18.08
N GLU A 101 7.46 9.18 -18.20
CA GLU A 101 7.91 9.81 -19.45
C GLU A 101 8.23 8.78 -20.53
N GLN A 102 8.75 7.60 -20.14
CA GLN A 102 9.09 6.51 -21.06
C GLN A 102 7.92 5.56 -21.34
N ALA A 103 6.81 5.71 -20.59
CA ALA A 103 5.62 4.88 -20.79
C ALA A 103 4.93 5.19 -22.12
N PRO A 104 4.18 4.22 -22.72
CA PRO A 104 3.48 4.38 -23.98
C PRO A 104 2.53 5.58 -24.01
N ASP A 105 2.37 6.19 -25.19
CA ASP A 105 1.39 7.27 -25.43
C ASP A 105 -0.05 6.75 -25.57
N GLU A 106 -0.21 5.45 -25.81
CA GLU A 106 -1.50 4.79 -25.87
C GLU A 106 -1.84 4.16 -24.50
N PRO A 107 -3.07 4.32 -24.01
CA PRO A 107 -3.49 3.73 -22.75
C PRO A 107 -3.65 2.22 -22.84
N THR A 108 -3.30 1.52 -21.77
CA THR A 108 -3.57 0.09 -21.60
C THR A 108 -4.80 -0.11 -20.71
N TYR A 109 -5.69 -1.02 -21.07
CA TYR A 109 -6.83 -1.40 -20.24
C TYR A 109 -6.61 -2.78 -19.65
N VAL A 110 -7.09 -2.98 -18.41
CA VAL A 110 -7.06 -4.26 -17.72
C VAL A 110 -8.31 -4.39 -16.86
N THR A 111 -8.91 -5.57 -16.84
CA THR A 111 -10.02 -5.91 -15.96
C THR A 111 -9.53 -6.91 -14.92
N ILE A 112 -9.72 -6.59 -13.64
CA ILE A 112 -9.34 -7.46 -12.51
C ILE A 112 -10.62 -7.96 -11.85
N HIS A 113 -10.76 -9.28 -11.74
CA HIS A 113 -11.85 -9.92 -11.03
C HIS A 113 -11.46 -10.21 -9.59
N PHE A 114 -12.37 -9.91 -8.66
CA PHE A 114 -12.22 -10.20 -7.23
C PHE A 114 -13.32 -11.14 -6.76
N GLU A 115 -12.95 -12.10 -5.92
CA GLU A 115 -13.87 -12.93 -5.14
C GLU A 115 -13.61 -12.72 -3.66
N LYS A 116 -14.60 -12.21 -2.92
CA LYS A 116 -14.48 -11.93 -1.48
C LYS A 116 -13.22 -11.13 -1.13
N GLY A 117 -12.95 -10.08 -1.91
CA GLY A 117 -11.78 -9.21 -1.73
C GLY A 117 -10.46 -9.76 -2.26
N VAL A 118 -10.41 -10.99 -2.75
CA VAL A 118 -9.19 -11.62 -3.29
C VAL A 118 -9.19 -11.52 -4.81
N PRO A 119 -8.13 -10.98 -5.45
CA PRO A 119 -8.03 -10.96 -6.90
C PRO A 119 -7.77 -12.38 -7.44
N THR A 120 -8.61 -12.84 -8.38
CA THR A 120 -8.59 -14.22 -8.89
C THR A 120 -8.40 -14.32 -10.39
N ALA A 121 -8.69 -13.25 -11.16
CA ALA A 121 -8.53 -13.29 -12.62
C ALA A 121 -8.11 -11.93 -13.18
N ILE A 122 -7.48 -11.96 -14.37
CA ILE A 122 -7.13 -10.80 -15.19
C ILE A 122 -7.70 -11.01 -16.58
N ASP A 123 -8.53 -10.06 -17.06
CA ASP A 123 -9.17 -10.10 -18.39
C ASP A 123 -9.89 -11.44 -18.68
N GLY A 124 -10.55 -12.01 -17.64
CA GLY A 124 -11.26 -13.26 -17.70
C GLY A 124 -10.40 -14.53 -17.54
N GLU A 125 -9.09 -14.42 -17.45
CA GLU A 125 -8.18 -15.53 -17.22
C GLU A 125 -7.95 -15.73 -15.71
N THR A 126 -8.38 -16.87 -15.16
CA THR A 126 -8.11 -17.22 -13.76
C THR A 126 -6.64 -17.62 -13.58
N LEU A 127 -5.99 -17.02 -12.58
CA LEU A 127 -4.55 -17.14 -12.34
C LEU A 127 -4.26 -17.47 -10.87
N GLY A 128 -3.15 -18.17 -10.62
CA GLY A 128 -2.60 -18.31 -9.28
C GLY A 128 -2.06 -16.96 -8.76
N ALA A 129 -2.01 -16.78 -7.44
CA ALA A 129 -1.64 -15.50 -6.82
C ALA A 129 -0.28 -14.96 -7.29
N VAL A 130 0.73 -15.83 -7.40
CA VAL A 130 2.08 -15.43 -7.86
C VAL A 130 2.07 -15.01 -9.33
N GLU A 131 1.38 -15.76 -10.17
CA GLU A 131 1.25 -15.50 -11.60
C GLU A 131 0.48 -14.19 -11.85
N LEU A 132 -0.63 -14.00 -11.15
CA LEU A 132 -1.45 -12.79 -11.19
C LEU A 132 -0.61 -11.55 -10.85
N VAL A 133 0.08 -11.55 -9.72
CA VAL A 133 0.93 -10.42 -9.31
C VAL A 133 2.07 -10.19 -10.30
N SER A 134 2.70 -11.25 -10.82
CA SER A 134 3.77 -11.13 -11.80
C SER A 134 3.29 -10.51 -13.11
N LYS A 135 2.12 -10.94 -13.62
CA LYS A 135 1.49 -10.38 -14.82
C LYS A 135 1.12 -8.91 -14.64
N LEU A 136 0.55 -8.56 -13.47
CA LEU A 136 0.22 -7.18 -13.15
C LEU A 136 1.47 -6.31 -12.96
N ASN A 137 2.55 -6.82 -12.38
CA ASN A 137 3.82 -6.08 -12.29
C ASN A 137 4.34 -5.72 -13.69
N ALA A 138 4.38 -6.68 -14.61
CA ALA A 138 4.84 -6.43 -15.97
C ALA A 138 3.96 -5.41 -16.70
N LEU A 139 2.63 -5.58 -16.61
CA LEU A 139 1.67 -4.70 -17.27
C LEU A 139 1.73 -3.26 -16.73
N SER A 140 1.71 -3.12 -15.42
CA SER A 140 1.68 -1.80 -14.76
C SER A 140 3.02 -1.10 -14.84
N GLY A 141 4.11 -1.84 -14.66
CA GLY A 141 5.47 -1.30 -14.78
C GLY A 141 5.75 -0.74 -16.17
N ALA A 142 5.30 -1.43 -17.24
CA ALA A 142 5.40 -0.94 -18.62
C ALA A 142 4.63 0.38 -18.85
N ASN A 143 3.64 0.68 -18.03
CA ASN A 143 2.85 1.92 -18.06
C ASN A 143 3.34 3.00 -17.08
N GLY A 144 4.52 2.81 -16.46
CA GLY A 144 5.12 3.77 -15.54
C GLY A 144 4.44 3.84 -14.16
N ILE A 145 3.68 2.81 -13.78
CA ILE A 145 2.87 2.80 -12.56
C ILE A 145 3.64 2.17 -11.41
N GLY A 146 3.40 2.68 -10.20
CA GLY A 146 3.89 2.10 -8.96
C GLY A 146 5.16 2.74 -8.41
N LEU A 147 5.57 3.89 -8.93
CA LEU A 147 6.69 4.65 -8.38
C LEU A 147 6.23 5.47 -7.17
N LEU A 148 6.95 5.34 -6.07
CA LEU A 148 6.69 6.07 -4.84
C LEU A 148 7.99 6.53 -4.19
N ASP A 149 8.10 7.82 -3.92
CA ASP A 149 9.22 8.45 -3.20
C ASP A 149 8.72 8.91 -1.83
N ILE A 150 9.21 8.32 -0.76
CA ILE A 150 8.75 8.59 0.60
C ILE A 150 9.91 8.80 1.57
N VAL A 151 9.69 9.72 2.52
CA VAL A 151 10.48 9.82 3.74
C VAL A 151 9.69 9.17 4.87
N GLU A 152 10.11 8.00 5.28
CA GLU A 152 9.48 7.23 6.36
C GLU A 152 10.06 7.58 7.74
N ASN A 153 9.34 7.20 8.79
CA ASN A 153 9.84 7.22 10.16
C ASN A 153 10.15 5.79 10.60
N ARG A 154 11.44 5.45 10.67
CA ARG A 154 11.84 4.11 11.12
C ARG A 154 11.52 3.89 12.59
N LEU A 155 11.23 2.64 12.97
CA LEU A 155 10.98 2.23 14.36
C LEU A 155 12.14 2.58 15.29
N VAL A 156 13.35 2.56 14.77
CA VAL A 156 14.59 2.94 15.49
C VAL A 156 14.77 4.46 15.63
N GLY A 157 13.77 5.27 15.28
CA GLY A 157 13.67 6.68 15.62
C GLY A 157 14.22 7.67 14.58
N MET A 158 14.74 7.21 13.45
CA MET A 158 15.26 8.09 12.39
C MET A 158 14.31 8.18 11.19
N LYS A 159 14.43 9.29 10.44
CA LYS A 159 13.84 9.40 9.11
C LYS A 159 14.75 8.73 8.08
N SER A 160 14.14 8.06 7.11
CA SER A 160 14.86 7.48 5.98
C SER A 160 14.05 7.69 4.71
N ARG A 161 14.72 7.99 3.60
CA ARG A 161 14.08 8.10 2.30
C ARG A 161 14.27 6.83 1.51
N GLY A 162 13.20 6.32 0.93
CA GLY A 162 13.21 5.22 -0.02
C GLY A 162 12.38 5.56 -1.26
N VAL A 163 12.86 5.11 -2.40
CA VAL A 163 12.09 5.08 -3.65
C VAL A 163 11.66 3.64 -3.89
N TYR A 164 10.39 3.45 -4.18
CA TYR A 164 9.79 2.13 -4.30
C TYR A 164 9.18 1.92 -5.67
N GLU A 165 9.32 0.71 -6.20
CA GLU A 165 8.58 0.22 -7.35
C GLU A 165 7.57 -0.82 -6.84
N THR A 166 6.26 -0.52 -6.96
CA THR A 166 5.17 -1.40 -6.50
C THR A 166 4.06 -1.44 -7.57
N PRO A 167 4.34 -1.89 -8.79
CA PRO A 167 3.39 -1.77 -9.91
C PRO A 167 2.08 -2.52 -9.67
N ALA A 168 2.13 -3.83 -9.42
CA ALA A 168 0.93 -4.64 -9.16
C ALA A 168 0.18 -4.19 -7.90
N GLY A 169 0.92 -3.91 -6.81
CA GLY A 169 0.32 -3.46 -5.56
C GLY A 169 -0.50 -2.19 -5.74
N THR A 170 0.00 -1.24 -6.51
CA THR A 170 -0.67 0.04 -6.79
C THR A 170 -2.01 -0.16 -7.50
N ILE A 171 -2.05 -0.99 -8.55
CA ILE A 171 -3.30 -1.21 -9.30
C ILE A 171 -4.27 -2.11 -8.53
N LEU A 172 -3.79 -3.12 -7.81
CA LEU A 172 -4.63 -3.98 -6.96
C LEU A 172 -5.30 -3.18 -5.86
N TYR A 173 -4.53 -2.33 -5.16
CA TYR A 173 -5.09 -1.45 -4.13
C TYR A 173 -6.14 -0.50 -4.71
N LYS A 174 -5.87 0.12 -5.86
CA LYS A 174 -6.83 1.00 -6.53
C LYS A 174 -8.09 0.26 -6.96
N ALA A 175 -7.94 -0.93 -7.57
CA ALA A 175 -9.08 -1.73 -8.03
C ALA A 175 -9.95 -2.20 -6.85
N HIS A 176 -9.32 -2.74 -5.80
CA HIS A 176 -10.04 -3.20 -4.60
C HIS A 176 -10.84 -2.05 -3.96
N ASN A 177 -10.20 -0.88 -3.79
CA ASN A 177 -10.88 0.28 -3.24
C ASN A 177 -12.08 0.74 -4.09
N VAL A 178 -11.97 0.72 -5.43
CA VAL A 178 -13.09 1.02 -6.33
C VAL A 178 -14.25 0.04 -6.12
N LEU A 179 -13.97 -1.25 -5.97
CA LEU A 179 -15.00 -2.26 -5.74
C LEU A 179 -15.68 -2.09 -4.38
N GLU A 180 -14.90 -1.79 -3.33
CA GLU A 180 -15.42 -1.49 -1.99
C GLU A 180 -16.44 -0.34 -2.01
N THR A 181 -16.22 0.69 -2.85
CA THR A 181 -17.13 1.86 -2.90
C THR A 181 -18.55 1.52 -3.32
N ILE A 182 -18.76 0.43 -4.06
CA ILE A 182 -20.10 0.01 -4.52
C ILE A 182 -20.66 -1.17 -3.74
N THR A 183 -19.82 -1.89 -2.96
CA THR A 183 -20.24 -3.11 -2.25
C THR A 183 -20.37 -2.93 -0.74
N LEU A 184 -19.79 -1.88 -0.18
CA LEU A 184 -19.84 -1.60 1.26
C LEU A 184 -20.71 -0.38 1.55
N ASP A 185 -21.43 -0.43 2.68
CA ASP A 185 -22.11 0.76 3.21
C ASP A 185 -21.09 1.81 3.70
N LYS A 186 -21.56 3.04 3.83
CA LYS A 186 -20.74 4.20 4.18
C LYS A 186 -19.94 4.01 5.47
N GLU A 187 -20.58 3.52 6.54
CA GLU A 187 -19.95 3.43 7.86
C GLU A 187 -18.88 2.32 7.88
N THR A 188 -19.19 1.17 7.28
CA THR A 188 -18.25 0.05 7.13
C THR A 188 -17.05 0.46 6.27
N PHE A 189 -17.26 1.07 5.12
CA PHE A 189 -16.19 1.56 4.25
C PHE A 189 -15.31 2.59 4.95
N HIS A 190 -15.93 3.58 5.62
CA HIS A 190 -15.18 4.62 6.34
C HIS A 190 -14.32 4.04 7.48
N PHE A 191 -14.89 3.14 8.28
CA PHE A 191 -14.16 2.49 9.38
C PHE A 191 -13.00 1.65 8.86
N LEU A 192 -13.23 0.88 7.79
CA LEU A 192 -12.18 0.09 7.15
C LEU A 192 -11.01 0.97 6.69
N GLN A 193 -11.30 2.05 5.96
CA GLN A 193 -10.27 2.93 5.38
C GLN A 193 -9.53 3.77 6.42
N THR A 194 -10.21 4.22 7.48
CA THR A 194 -9.63 5.19 8.42
C THR A 194 -9.07 4.57 9.70
N GLN A 195 -9.52 3.37 10.07
CA GLN A 195 -9.13 2.73 11.33
C GLN A 195 -8.44 1.38 11.09
N VAL A 196 -9.07 0.51 10.32
CA VAL A 196 -8.59 -0.87 10.17
C VAL A 196 -7.36 -0.94 9.28
N ALA A 197 -7.41 -0.37 8.06
CA ALA A 197 -6.31 -0.44 7.11
C ALA A 197 -5.05 0.27 7.61
N PRO A 198 -5.09 1.50 8.18
CA PRO A 198 -3.91 2.12 8.77
C PRO A 198 -3.36 1.31 9.95
N LYS A 199 -4.24 0.75 10.80
CA LYS A 199 -3.78 -0.05 11.94
C LYS A 199 -3.13 -1.36 11.50
N MET A 200 -3.66 -2.01 10.46
CA MET A 200 -3.06 -3.19 9.87
C MET A 200 -1.68 -2.88 9.27
N ALA A 201 -1.55 -1.74 8.58
CA ALA A 201 -0.27 -1.26 8.06
C ALA A 201 0.75 -1.04 9.17
N ASP A 202 0.37 -0.38 10.28
CA ASP A 202 1.22 -0.19 11.46
C ASP A 202 1.72 -1.51 12.03
N LEU A 203 0.81 -2.46 12.25
CA LEU A 203 1.16 -3.77 12.81
C LEU A 203 2.13 -4.53 11.91
N THR A 204 1.92 -4.46 10.59
CA THR A 204 2.80 -5.08 9.59
C THR A 204 4.18 -4.40 9.59
N TYR A 205 4.20 -3.07 9.52
CA TYR A 205 5.44 -2.27 9.52
C TYR A 205 6.26 -2.48 10.78
N ASN A 206 5.58 -2.56 11.94
CA ASN A 206 6.19 -2.73 13.25
C ASN A 206 6.61 -4.18 13.58
N GLY A 207 6.44 -5.14 12.65
CA GLY A 207 6.76 -6.55 12.89
C GLY A 207 5.81 -7.25 13.85
N GLN A 208 4.63 -6.69 14.11
CA GLN A 208 3.61 -7.21 15.04
C GLN A 208 2.60 -8.13 14.37
N TRP A 209 3.04 -8.86 13.33
CA TRP A 209 2.19 -9.76 12.55
C TRP A 209 1.55 -10.87 13.39
N PHE A 210 2.27 -11.41 14.38
CA PHE A 210 1.83 -12.53 15.21
C PHE A 210 1.18 -12.06 16.53
N THR A 211 0.32 -11.05 16.44
CA THR A 211 -0.40 -10.51 17.61
C THR A 211 -1.90 -10.75 17.52
N PRO A 212 -2.60 -10.92 18.67
CA PRO A 212 -4.06 -11.10 18.66
C PRO A 212 -4.81 -9.95 17.98
N LEU A 213 -4.29 -8.72 18.06
CA LEU A 213 -4.92 -7.58 17.38
C LEU A 213 -4.88 -7.74 15.86
N ARG A 214 -3.73 -8.16 15.28
CA ARG A 214 -3.64 -8.40 13.84
C ARG A 214 -4.61 -9.51 13.41
N GLU A 215 -4.72 -10.59 14.20
CA GLU A 215 -5.64 -11.70 13.91
C GLU A 215 -7.10 -11.25 13.95
N ALA A 216 -7.48 -10.48 14.96
CA ALA A 216 -8.83 -9.91 15.07
C ALA A 216 -9.16 -8.98 13.89
N LEU A 217 -8.22 -8.12 13.48
CA LEU A 217 -8.41 -7.25 12.33
C LEU A 217 -8.50 -8.05 11.01
N SER A 218 -7.71 -9.13 10.86
CA SER A 218 -7.84 -10.01 9.69
C SER A 218 -9.22 -10.65 9.63
N ALA A 219 -9.73 -11.19 10.73
CA ALA A 219 -11.07 -11.78 10.78
C ALA A 219 -12.18 -10.72 10.50
N PHE A 220 -11.98 -9.48 10.93
CA PHE A 220 -12.86 -8.38 10.58
C PHE A 220 -12.86 -8.12 9.07
N VAL A 221 -11.66 -8.01 8.46
CA VAL A 221 -11.52 -7.78 7.02
C VAL A 221 -12.12 -8.93 6.20
N ASP A 222 -11.87 -10.18 6.59
CA ASP A 222 -12.46 -11.36 5.94
C ASP A 222 -14.00 -11.29 5.97
N LYS A 223 -14.58 -10.87 7.10
CA LYS A 223 -16.04 -10.73 7.22
C LYS A 223 -16.59 -9.60 6.36
N VAL A 224 -15.93 -8.46 6.33
CA VAL A 224 -16.33 -7.31 5.51
C VAL A 224 -16.26 -7.65 4.02
N ASN A 225 -15.24 -8.41 3.62
CA ASN A 225 -14.99 -8.74 2.23
C ASN A 225 -15.88 -9.83 1.64
N GLU A 226 -16.77 -10.48 2.42
CA GLU A 226 -17.64 -11.55 1.91
C GLU A 226 -18.43 -11.16 0.64
N ASN A 227 -18.81 -9.88 0.53
CA ASN A 227 -19.54 -9.33 -0.61
C ASN A 227 -18.68 -8.47 -1.56
N VAL A 228 -17.38 -8.31 -1.28
CA VAL A 228 -16.47 -7.56 -2.15
C VAL A 228 -16.04 -8.46 -3.31
N THR A 229 -17.00 -8.68 -4.24
CA THR A 229 -16.86 -9.58 -5.39
C THR A 229 -17.33 -8.86 -6.65
N GLY A 230 -16.54 -8.90 -7.72
CA GLY A 230 -16.89 -8.26 -8.98
C GLY A 230 -15.69 -7.94 -9.86
N ASP A 231 -15.95 -7.21 -10.93
CA ASP A 231 -14.98 -6.84 -11.95
C ASP A 231 -14.68 -5.34 -11.89
N VAL A 232 -13.40 -5.00 -11.90
CA VAL A 232 -12.93 -3.61 -11.98
C VAL A 232 -12.08 -3.43 -13.22
N LYS A 233 -12.54 -2.59 -14.14
CA LYS A 233 -11.81 -2.19 -15.33
C LYS A 233 -11.00 -0.93 -15.04
N LEU A 234 -9.70 -1.00 -15.26
CA LEU A 234 -8.77 0.11 -15.09
C LEU A 234 -8.19 0.54 -16.42
N LYS A 235 -7.95 1.84 -16.56
CA LYS A 235 -7.16 2.46 -17.62
C LYS A 235 -5.82 2.88 -17.06
N LEU A 236 -4.75 2.33 -17.60
CA LEU A 236 -3.36 2.57 -17.21
C LEU A 236 -2.75 3.53 -18.23
N TYR A 237 -2.23 4.67 -17.75
CA TYR A 237 -1.67 5.67 -18.66
C TYR A 237 -0.64 6.56 -17.96
N LYS A 238 0.61 6.48 -18.40
CA LYS A 238 1.71 7.35 -17.95
C LYS A 238 1.75 7.56 -16.43
N GLY A 239 1.88 6.48 -15.68
CA GLY A 239 1.95 6.50 -14.22
C GLY A 239 0.59 6.64 -13.51
N ASN A 240 -0.50 6.82 -14.23
CA ASN A 240 -1.84 6.99 -13.66
C ASN A 240 -2.68 5.72 -13.76
N VAL A 241 -3.46 5.45 -12.70
CA VAL A 241 -4.46 4.39 -12.63
C VAL A 241 -5.84 5.03 -12.54
N ILE A 242 -6.62 4.91 -13.60
CA ILE A 242 -7.92 5.55 -13.75
C ILE A 242 -9.01 4.47 -13.73
N ASN A 243 -10.07 4.66 -12.93
CA ASN A 243 -11.23 3.79 -12.99
C ASN A 243 -11.93 3.93 -14.35
N ALA A 244 -12.14 2.83 -15.04
CA ALA A 244 -12.81 2.76 -16.34
C ALA A 244 -14.13 1.94 -16.30
N GLY A 245 -14.54 1.51 -15.10
CA GLY A 245 -15.79 0.80 -14.85
C GLY A 245 -15.66 -0.21 -13.72
N VAL A 246 -16.78 -0.47 -13.04
CA VAL A 246 -16.87 -1.45 -11.97
C VAL A 246 -18.24 -2.12 -12.00
N THR A 247 -18.28 -3.42 -11.80
CA THR A 247 -19.52 -4.20 -11.69
C THR A 247 -19.44 -5.19 -10.54
N SER A 248 -20.56 -5.41 -9.85
CA SER A 248 -20.66 -6.39 -8.78
C SER A 248 -22.10 -6.92 -8.67
N PRO A 249 -22.28 -8.23 -8.43
CA PRO A 249 -23.60 -8.77 -8.08
C PRO A 249 -24.04 -8.33 -6.67
N TYR A 250 -23.17 -7.79 -5.87
CA TYR A 250 -23.42 -7.29 -4.50
C TYR A 250 -23.42 -5.77 -4.42
N THR A 251 -23.63 -5.08 -5.56
CA THR A 251 -23.64 -3.62 -5.57
C THR A 251 -24.75 -3.04 -4.71
N LEU A 252 -24.42 -2.02 -3.93
CA LEU A 252 -25.37 -1.16 -3.21
C LEU A 252 -25.72 0.10 -4.03
N TYR A 253 -25.08 0.26 -5.19
CA TYR A 253 -25.41 1.34 -6.12
C TYR A 253 -26.65 0.93 -6.92
N ASP A 254 -27.73 1.67 -6.73
CA ASP A 254 -29.01 1.46 -7.41
C ASP A 254 -29.20 2.60 -8.41
N GLU A 255 -29.23 2.26 -9.70
CA GLU A 255 -29.33 3.24 -10.79
C GLU A 255 -30.70 3.95 -10.80
N GLU A 256 -31.77 3.27 -10.36
CA GLU A 256 -33.10 3.85 -10.28
C GLU A 256 -33.18 4.92 -9.16
N ILE A 257 -32.50 4.70 -8.03
CA ILE A 257 -32.44 5.65 -6.92
C ILE A 257 -31.43 6.78 -7.20
N ALA A 258 -30.32 6.47 -7.87
CA ALA A 258 -29.22 7.41 -8.10
C ALA A 258 -29.41 8.29 -9.35
N THR A 259 -30.50 8.11 -10.09
CA THR A 259 -30.79 8.88 -11.32
C THR A 259 -31.06 10.36 -11.03
N PHE A 260 -30.71 11.23 -11.98
CA PHE A 260 -31.12 12.63 -12.00
C PHE A 260 -32.39 12.85 -12.82
N ASP A 261 -32.92 11.81 -13.44
CA ASP A 261 -34.20 11.83 -14.14
C ASP A 261 -35.37 11.70 -13.14
N GLU A 262 -36.60 11.79 -13.64
CA GLU A 262 -37.80 11.59 -12.83
C GLU A 262 -37.84 10.13 -12.33
N ASP A 263 -37.97 9.95 -11.01
CA ASP A 263 -38.10 8.64 -10.36
C ASP A 263 -39.33 8.62 -9.42
N GLU A 264 -39.86 7.44 -9.21
CA GLU A 264 -40.95 7.20 -8.24
C GLU A 264 -40.46 6.41 -7.00
N VAL A 265 -39.17 6.08 -6.92
CA VAL A 265 -38.58 5.21 -5.89
C VAL A 265 -38.16 6.02 -4.68
N TYR A 266 -37.53 7.19 -4.89
CA TYR A 266 -36.97 8.01 -3.83
C TYR A 266 -37.94 9.15 -3.43
N ASN A 267 -38.41 9.14 -2.19
CA ASN A 267 -39.29 10.20 -1.67
C ASN A 267 -38.43 11.41 -1.20
N GLN A 268 -38.27 12.40 -2.05
CA GLN A 268 -37.48 13.61 -1.75
C GLN A 268 -38.04 14.42 -0.54
N LYS A 269 -39.31 14.23 -0.14
CA LYS A 269 -39.90 14.94 1.02
C LYS A 269 -39.30 14.46 2.36
N ASP A 270 -38.81 13.23 2.43
CA ASP A 270 -38.26 12.68 3.66
C ASP A 270 -36.96 13.37 4.08
N SER A 271 -36.20 13.94 3.13
CA SER A 271 -34.98 14.68 3.41
C SER A 271 -35.20 15.89 4.33
N ALA A 272 -36.33 16.56 4.23
CA ALA A 272 -36.65 17.71 5.10
C ALA A 272 -36.75 17.30 6.58
N GLY A 273 -37.40 16.16 6.87
CA GLY A 273 -37.50 15.60 8.23
C GLY A 273 -36.13 15.21 8.79
N PHE A 274 -35.35 14.52 7.99
CA PHE A 274 -34.00 14.16 8.36
C PHE A 274 -33.11 15.38 8.64
N ILE A 275 -33.07 16.37 7.75
CA ILE A 275 -32.28 17.60 7.89
C ILE A 275 -32.65 18.36 9.15
N ASN A 276 -33.95 18.48 9.46
CA ASN A 276 -34.45 19.17 10.66
C ASN A 276 -33.90 18.52 11.95
N LEU A 277 -33.98 17.19 12.05
CA LEU A 277 -33.50 16.47 13.21
C LEU A 277 -31.94 16.46 13.29
N PHE A 278 -31.27 16.18 12.20
CA PHE A 278 -29.81 16.13 12.12
C PHE A 278 -29.19 17.51 12.37
N GLY A 279 -29.85 18.58 11.94
CA GLY A 279 -29.40 19.97 12.11
C GLY A 279 -29.72 20.60 13.47
N LEU A 280 -30.49 19.94 14.35
CA LEU A 280 -30.84 20.51 15.66
C LEU A 280 -29.66 20.98 16.51
N PRO A 281 -28.53 20.20 16.64
CA PRO A 281 -27.39 20.66 17.42
C PRO A 281 -26.77 21.94 16.85
N ILE A 282 -26.71 22.06 15.52
CA ILE A 282 -26.18 23.25 14.84
C ILE A 282 -27.09 24.45 15.09
N GLN A 283 -28.41 24.25 15.00
CA GLN A 283 -29.39 25.29 15.25
C GLN A 283 -29.35 25.77 16.71
N VAL A 284 -29.23 24.86 17.68
CA VAL A 284 -29.14 25.19 19.11
C VAL A 284 -27.84 25.97 19.37
N GLN A 285 -26.72 25.55 18.79
CA GLN A 285 -25.45 26.24 18.91
C GLN A 285 -25.53 27.67 18.35
N ALA A 286 -26.14 27.85 17.17
CA ALA A 286 -26.31 29.17 16.57
C ALA A 286 -27.18 30.10 17.45
N LYS A 287 -28.28 29.59 18.00
CA LYS A 287 -29.13 30.31 18.94
C LYS A 287 -28.38 30.71 20.21
N MET A 288 -27.52 29.83 20.73
CA MET A 288 -26.72 30.14 21.90
C MET A 288 -25.73 31.26 21.62
N LYS A 289 -24.97 31.19 20.50
CA LYS A 289 -24.05 32.24 20.09
C LYS A 289 -24.72 33.58 19.91
N ALA A 290 -25.89 33.61 19.25
CA ALA A 290 -26.66 34.84 19.08
C ALA A 290 -27.08 35.47 20.42
N LYS A 291 -27.43 34.66 21.44
CA LYS A 291 -27.72 35.16 22.79
C LYS A 291 -26.51 35.75 23.50
N LEU A 292 -25.31 35.29 23.18
CA LEU A 292 -24.04 35.78 23.73
C LEU A 292 -23.47 36.97 22.95
N GLY A 293 -24.12 37.40 21.86
CA GLY A 293 -23.62 38.45 20.99
C GLY A 293 -22.43 38.05 20.13
N GLU A 294 -22.18 36.75 20.01
CA GLU A 294 -21.14 36.17 19.13
C GLU A 294 -21.72 35.97 17.72
N LYS A 295 -20.95 36.27 16.68
CA LYS A 295 -21.31 36.01 15.27
C LYS A 295 -20.84 34.66 14.79
#